data_7407838d2f78d00a9596190ec22c14d5
#
_entry.id   7407838d2f78d00a9596190ec22c14d5
#
_cell.length_a   1.000
_cell.length_b   1.000
_cell.length_c   1.000
_cell.angle_alpha   90.00
_cell.angle_beta   90.00
_cell.angle_gamma   90.00
#
_symmetry.space_group_name_H-M   'P 1'
#
loop_
_entity.id
_entity.type
_entity.pdbx_description
1 polymer ?
#
loop_
_entity_poly.entity_id
_entity_poly.type
_entity_poly.pdbx_seq_one_letter_code
_entity_poly.pdbx_strand_id
1 'polypeptide(L)'
;MMLGYLLARAGVEVLVLEKHSDFLRDFRGDTIHPSTLEVLHELGLLDEFLKLPHQKVYELNGQFGEMRLTIADFRHLPTRCGFVAFMPQWDFLNFLAEKAASYKTFELKMDAEVTGLIEQSGRISGMRAKTPDGEIEVRADLVVGADGRSSSVCEKARLQAREFGAPMDVLWFRIRRTAEDPAVTMGRFDAGRIFIALNRGDYWQCGYVIAKGQFEEMRRQDLDTFRAAIVKLAPCLQDSIHELRAWDDVKLLTVRVNRLDEWFRPGLLCIGDAAHAMSPVGGVGINLAIQDAVASANLLFKPLQEKQVTIDDLRRIQTRRELPTRVTQKLQLAVQDRIIAPVLTDTQPLEPPLAVRLLARFPFFRRIPARVIGVGIRPEHVSAELLRAFGVARQA
;
A
#
# COMPACT_ATOMS: atom_id res chain seq x y z
N MET A 1 4.90 -3.06 10.85
CA MET A 1 5.67 -1.94 11.48
C MET A 1 4.77 -0.95 12.22
N MET A 2 3.81 -0.22 11.60
CA MET A 2 3.00 0.81 12.29
C MET A 2 2.29 0.29 13.54
N LEU A 3 1.61 -0.86 13.46
CA LEU A 3 0.96 -1.46 14.64
C LEU A 3 1.97 -1.79 15.74
N GLY A 4 3.11 -2.37 15.37
CA GLY A 4 4.17 -2.68 16.34
C GLY A 4 4.70 -1.45 17.04
N TYR A 5 4.96 -0.37 16.30
CA TYR A 5 5.35 0.92 16.86
C TYR A 5 4.32 1.48 17.86
N LEU A 6 3.04 1.49 17.46
CA LEU A 6 1.96 2.04 18.30
C LEU A 6 1.79 1.26 19.61
N LEU A 7 1.79 -0.08 19.53
CA LEU A 7 1.64 -0.95 20.70
C LEU A 7 2.86 -0.89 21.62
N ALA A 8 4.07 -0.94 21.04
CA ALA A 8 5.30 -0.84 21.84
C ALA A 8 5.39 0.52 22.57
N ARG A 9 5.04 1.60 21.88
CA ARG A 9 4.98 2.94 22.48
C ARG A 9 3.94 3.04 23.60
N ALA A 10 2.90 2.21 23.57
CA ALA A 10 1.93 2.07 24.65
C ALA A 10 2.35 1.08 25.76
N GLY A 11 3.57 0.55 25.72
CA GLY A 11 4.10 -0.35 26.75
C GLY A 11 3.67 -1.82 26.58
N VAL A 12 3.14 -2.20 25.43
CA VAL A 12 2.85 -3.60 25.10
C VAL A 12 4.12 -4.23 24.52
N GLU A 13 4.49 -5.42 24.96
CA GLU A 13 5.58 -6.20 24.37
C GLU A 13 5.23 -6.66 22.96
N VAL A 14 6.07 -6.32 21.98
CA VAL A 14 5.87 -6.61 20.56
C VAL A 14 7.09 -7.21 19.94
N LEU A 15 6.92 -8.36 19.27
CA LEU A 15 7.90 -8.94 18.36
C LEU A 15 7.35 -8.86 16.93
N VAL A 16 8.10 -8.21 16.04
CA VAL A 16 7.82 -8.19 14.61
C VAL A 16 8.77 -9.13 13.89
N LEU A 17 8.23 -10.08 13.12
CA LEU A 17 9.01 -10.99 12.29
C LEU A 17 8.91 -10.53 10.82
N GLU A 18 10.04 -10.32 10.18
CA GLU A 18 10.17 -10.05 8.75
C GLU A 18 10.99 -11.18 8.10
N LYS A 19 10.45 -11.79 7.04
CA LYS A 19 11.07 -12.95 6.40
C LYS A 19 12.32 -12.63 5.59
N HIS A 20 12.57 -11.37 5.30
CA HIS A 20 13.71 -10.91 4.53
C HIS A 20 14.72 -10.19 5.42
N SER A 21 15.94 -10.03 4.90
CA SER A 21 17.05 -9.33 5.59
C SER A 21 16.88 -7.80 5.62
N ASP A 22 15.94 -7.26 4.80
CA ASP A 22 15.65 -5.83 4.70
C ASP A 22 14.19 -5.58 4.30
N PHE A 23 13.79 -4.31 4.22
CA PHE A 23 12.47 -3.90 3.72
C PHE A 23 12.47 -3.58 2.22
N LEU A 24 13.56 -3.80 1.53
CA LEU A 24 13.67 -3.48 0.11
C LEU A 24 12.78 -4.42 -0.69
N ARG A 25 11.75 -3.85 -1.30
CA ARG A 25 10.83 -4.57 -2.18
C ARG A 25 10.66 -3.76 -3.44
N ASP A 26 10.87 -4.40 -4.57
CA ASP A 26 10.66 -3.75 -5.84
C ASP A 26 9.20 -3.30 -5.99
N PHE A 27 9.03 -2.01 -6.31
CA PHE A 27 7.80 -1.45 -6.85
C PHE A 27 6.52 -1.60 -6.02
N ARG A 28 6.60 -1.40 -4.69
CA ARG A 28 5.44 -1.45 -3.79
C ARG A 28 5.29 -0.17 -2.98
N GLY A 29 4.03 0.28 -2.84
CA GLY A 29 3.59 1.19 -1.79
C GLY A 29 4.27 2.56 -1.75
N ASP A 30 4.55 3.15 -2.89
CA ASP A 30 5.38 4.36 -3.02
C ASP A 30 4.63 5.67 -2.74
N THR A 31 3.46 5.62 -2.13
CA THR A 31 2.61 6.80 -1.93
C THR A 31 2.13 6.88 -0.49
N ILE A 32 2.60 7.89 0.23
CA ILE A 32 2.13 8.21 1.58
C ILE A 32 1.13 9.33 1.48
N HIS A 33 -0.13 9.02 1.76
CA HIS A 33 -1.25 9.91 1.54
C HIS A 33 -1.49 10.87 2.72
N PRO A 34 -2.25 11.96 2.52
CA PRO A 34 -2.59 12.92 3.56
C PRO A 34 -3.11 12.29 4.86
N SER A 35 -3.92 11.23 4.79
CA SER A 35 -4.42 10.54 5.99
C SER A 35 -3.32 9.88 6.82
N THR A 36 -2.29 9.32 6.16
CA THR A 36 -1.13 8.76 6.88
C THR A 36 -0.22 9.85 7.43
N LEU A 37 -0.05 10.95 6.68
CA LEU A 37 0.69 12.13 7.16
C LEU A 37 0.01 12.77 8.38
N GLU A 38 -1.33 12.74 8.45
CA GLU A 38 -2.10 13.20 9.62
C GLU A 38 -1.82 12.31 10.83
N VAL A 39 -1.81 10.99 10.68
CA VAL A 39 -1.42 10.05 11.75
C VAL A 39 0.02 10.33 12.23
N LEU A 40 0.96 10.56 11.31
CA LEU A 40 2.33 10.93 11.70
C LEU A 40 2.38 12.26 12.46
N HIS A 41 1.54 13.23 12.11
CA HIS A 41 1.40 14.48 12.84
C HIS A 41 0.89 14.24 14.27
N GLU A 42 -0.17 13.48 14.43
CA GLU A 42 -0.74 13.11 15.75
C GLU A 42 0.28 12.39 16.65
N LEU A 43 1.18 11.63 16.03
CA LEU A 43 2.27 10.93 16.71
C LEU A 43 3.49 11.82 17.02
N GLY A 44 3.52 13.07 16.51
CA GLY A 44 4.67 13.97 16.64
C GLY A 44 5.87 13.57 15.76
N LEU A 45 5.64 12.80 14.70
CA LEU A 45 6.69 12.27 13.81
C LEU A 45 6.75 12.99 12.45
N LEU A 46 5.75 13.82 12.11
CA LEU A 46 5.60 14.38 10.76
C LEU A 46 6.81 15.21 10.33
N ASP A 47 7.29 16.13 11.19
CA ASP A 47 8.36 17.04 10.81
C ASP A 47 9.69 16.32 10.55
N GLU A 48 9.95 15.24 11.29
CA GLU A 48 11.12 14.41 11.09
C GLU A 48 10.97 13.53 9.84
N PHE A 49 9.80 12.94 9.65
CA PHE A 49 9.47 12.15 8.47
C PHE A 49 9.63 12.95 7.17
N LEU A 50 9.19 14.21 7.16
CA LEU A 50 9.29 15.09 5.99
C LEU A 50 10.72 15.56 5.67
N LYS A 51 11.72 15.23 6.50
CA LYS A 51 13.15 15.43 6.17
C LYS A 51 13.70 14.30 5.29
N LEU A 52 13.04 13.15 5.25
CA LEU A 52 13.42 12.06 4.35
C LEU A 52 13.21 12.47 2.88
N PRO A 53 14.00 11.95 1.94
CA PRO A 53 13.83 12.23 0.52
C PRO A 53 12.42 11.84 0.05
N HIS A 54 11.65 12.79 -0.44
CA HIS A 54 10.31 12.56 -0.99
C HIS A 54 9.91 13.63 -1.99
N GLN A 55 8.94 13.33 -2.84
CA GLN A 55 8.32 14.30 -3.72
C GLN A 55 6.92 14.64 -3.23
N LYS A 56 6.60 15.93 -3.17
CA LYS A 56 5.25 16.43 -2.84
C LYS A 56 4.41 16.52 -4.10
N VAL A 57 3.40 15.67 -4.21
CA VAL A 57 2.46 15.64 -5.32
C VAL A 57 1.14 16.25 -4.86
N TYR A 58 0.89 17.46 -5.31
CA TYR A 58 -0.32 18.22 -4.97
C TYR A 58 -1.51 17.89 -5.85
N GLU A 59 -1.24 17.37 -7.06
CA GLU A 59 -2.25 17.04 -8.05
C GLU A 59 -1.92 15.70 -8.70
N LEU A 60 -2.94 14.88 -8.93
CA LEU A 60 -2.83 13.74 -9.83
C LEU A 60 -3.27 14.16 -11.23
N ASN A 61 -2.32 14.11 -12.14
CA ASN A 61 -2.51 14.46 -13.54
C ASN A 61 -2.51 13.20 -14.39
N GLY A 62 -3.33 13.23 -15.46
CA GLY A 62 -3.37 12.17 -16.46
C GLY A 62 -3.54 12.74 -17.85
N GLN A 63 -3.11 11.98 -18.84
CA GLN A 63 -3.31 12.27 -20.25
C GLN A 63 -4.13 11.14 -20.88
N PHE A 64 -5.27 11.45 -21.47
CA PHE A 64 -6.13 10.55 -22.23
C PHE A 64 -6.05 10.94 -23.70
N GLY A 65 -5.38 10.14 -24.52
CA GLY A 65 -5.03 10.55 -25.88
C GLY A 65 -4.29 11.89 -25.86
N GLU A 66 -4.84 12.92 -26.50
CA GLU A 66 -4.29 14.28 -26.53
C GLU A 66 -4.76 15.16 -25.35
N MET A 67 -5.79 14.75 -24.60
CA MET A 67 -6.35 15.55 -23.52
C MET A 67 -5.54 15.38 -22.22
N ARG A 68 -4.97 16.47 -21.74
CA ARG A 68 -4.37 16.54 -20.38
C ARG A 68 -5.39 17.05 -19.38
N LEU A 69 -5.44 16.43 -18.20
CA LEU A 69 -6.35 16.84 -17.14
C LEU A 69 -5.79 16.53 -15.76
N THR A 70 -6.24 17.33 -14.79
CA THR A 70 -6.04 17.03 -13.37
C THR A 70 -7.22 16.20 -12.87
N ILE A 71 -6.93 15.00 -12.37
CA ILE A 71 -7.92 14.04 -11.83
C ILE A 71 -8.27 14.39 -10.39
N ALA A 72 -7.26 14.73 -9.57
CA ALA A 72 -7.43 15.07 -8.16
C ALA A 72 -6.51 16.23 -7.76
N ASP A 73 -7.03 17.12 -6.90
CA ASP A 73 -6.29 18.24 -6.32
C ASP A 73 -6.35 18.15 -4.78
N PHE A 74 -5.22 17.82 -4.16
CA PHE A 74 -5.10 17.57 -2.72
C PHE A 74 -4.95 18.85 -1.89
N ARG A 75 -4.64 20.00 -2.49
CA ARG A 75 -4.37 21.27 -1.79
C ARG A 75 -5.52 21.75 -0.91
N HIS A 76 -6.74 21.32 -1.22
CA HIS A 76 -7.97 21.73 -0.53
C HIS A 76 -8.47 20.71 0.50
N LEU A 77 -7.68 19.70 0.82
CA LEU A 77 -8.05 18.72 1.83
C LEU A 77 -7.97 19.35 3.24
N PRO A 78 -8.88 18.99 4.16
CA PRO A 78 -8.86 19.42 5.54
C PRO A 78 -7.84 18.60 6.35
N THR A 79 -6.59 18.56 5.89
CA THR A 79 -5.47 17.82 6.50
C THR A 79 -4.26 18.73 6.62
N ARG A 80 -3.35 18.41 7.55
CA ARG A 80 -2.11 19.17 7.75
C ARG A 80 -1.29 19.26 6.46
N CYS A 81 -1.25 18.17 5.69
CA CYS A 81 -0.53 18.10 4.43
C CYS A 81 -1.51 17.92 3.28
N GLY A 82 -1.62 18.94 2.40
CA GLY A 82 -2.43 18.92 1.18
C GLY A 82 -1.67 18.30 -0.02
N PHE A 83 -0.94 17.20 0.17
CA PHE A 83 -0.16 16.51 -0.87
C PHE A 83 0.01 15.03 -0.56
N VAL A 84 0.28 14.24 -1.56
CA VAL A 84 0.76 12.87 -1.43
C VAL A 84 2.29 12.91 -1.45
N ALA A 85 2.94 12.32 -0.45
CA ALA A 85 4.40 12.18 -0.42
C ALA A 85 4.78 10.91 -1.22
N PHE A 86 5.46 11.10 -2.33
CA PHE A 86 6.00 10.00 -3.14
C PHE A 86 7.39 9.67 -2.62
N MET A 87 7.54 8.49 -2.05
CA MET A 87 8.79 7.97 -1.52
C MET A 87 8.79 6.45 -1.58
N PRO A 88 9.96 5.80 -1.63
CA PRO A 88 10.04 4.35 -1.53
C PRO A 88 9.45 3.82 -0.22
N GLN A 89 8.69 2.73 -0.29
CA GLN A 89 8.06 2.15 0.90
C GLN A 89 9.08 1.73 1.98
N TRP A 90 10.26 1.28 1.57
CA TRP A 90 11.32 0.86 2.51
C TRP A 90 11.82 2.02 3.37
N ASP A 91 11.87 3.26 2.86
CA ASP A 91 12.25 4.42 3.65
C ASP A 91 11.23 4.70 4.75
N PHE A 92 9.93 4.57 4.44
CA PHE A 92 8.87 4.67 5.43
C PHE A 92 8.94 3.55 6.49
N LEU A 93 9.21 2.31 6.05
CA LEU A 93 9.32 1.17 6.97
C LEU A 93 10.56 1.25 7.85
N ASN A 94 11.72 1.66 7.29
CA ASN A 94 12.95 1.90 8.04
C ASN A 94 12.74 3.01 9.08
N PHE A 95 12.10 4.11 8.70
CA PHE A 95 11.76 5.20 9.63
C PHE A 95 10.92 4.68 10.82
N LEU A 96 9.88 3.91 10.54
CA LEU A 96 9.05 3.34 11.61
C LEU A 96 9.82 2.33 12.46
N ALA A 97 10.69 1.52 11.87
CA ALA A 97 11.53 0.56 12.58
C ALA A 97 12.51 1.26 13.53
N GLU A 98 13.16 2.34 13.06
CA GLU A 98 14.05 3.17 13.87
C GLU A 98 13.30 3.79 15.06
N LYS A 99 12.11 4.34 14.82
CA LYS A 99 11.29 4.91 15.91
C LYS A 99 10.82 3.84 16.90
N ALA A 100 10.46 2.67 16.42
CA ALA A 100 10.01 1.57 17.27
C ALA A 100 11.16 1.00 18.13
N ALA A 101 12.37 0.90 17.58
CA ALA A 101 13.55 0.40 18.28
C ALA A 101 13.95 1.25 19.50
N SER A 102 13.45 2.49 19.63
CA SER A 102 13.66 3.32 20.83
C SER A 102 12.89 2.81 22.06
N TYR A 103 11.94 1.89 21.90
CA TYR A 103 11.15 1.33 22.99
C TYR A 103 11.67 -0.06 23.40
N LYS A 104 11.91 -0.28 24.68
CA LYS A 104 12.38 -1.57 25.21
C LYS A 104 11.39 -2.72 24.97
N THR A 105 10.12 -2.38 24.79
CA THR A 105 9.01 -3.31 24.50
C THR A 105 8.92 -3.71 23.03
N PHE A 106 9.83 -3.24 22.16
CA PHE A 106 9.84 -3.55 20.75
C PHE A 106 11.04 -4.39 20.35
N GLU A 107 10.78 -5.48 19.66
CA GLU A 107 11.79 -6.28 18.99
C GLU A 107 11.42 -6.48 17.52
N LEU A 108 12.39 -6.30 16.61
CA LEU A 108 12.28 -6.62 15.19
C LEU A 108 13.29 -7.71 14.86
N LYS A 109 12.82 -8.84 14.35
CA LYS A 109 13.66 -9.93 13.87
C LYS A 109 13.51 -10.08 12.36
N MET A 110 14.59 -9.74 11.65
CA MET A 110 14.71 -9.94 10.21
C MET A 110 15.09 -11.39 9.91
N ASP A 111 14.98 -11.83 8.65
CA ASP A 111 15.24 -13.19 8.19
C ASP A 111 14.46 -14.25 9.00
N ALA A 112 13.25 -13.91 9.42
CA ALA A 112 12.38 -14.76 10.24
C ALA A 112 11.08 -15.08 9.49
N GLU A 113 11.08 -16.21 8.78
CA GLU A 113 9.91 -16.66 7.99
C GLU A 113 8.97 -17.52 8.82
N VAL A 114 7.70 -17.13 8.93
CA VAL A 114 6.67 -17.91 9.65
C VAL A 114 6.36 -19.20 8.91
N THR A 115 6.68 -20.34 9.56
CA THR A 115 6.47 -21.69 9.02
C THR A 115 5.20 -22.36 9.53
N GLY A 116 4.66 -21.93 10.68
CA GLY A 116 3.47 -22.52 11.28
C GLY A 116 2.82 -21.65 12.34
N LEU A 117 1.57 -21.98 12.68
CA LEU A 117 0.85 -21.42 13.83
C LEU A 117 0.83 -22.45 14.96
N ILE A 118 0.87 -21.98 16.21
CA ILE A 118 0.72 -22.79 17.39
C ILE A 118 -0.71 -22.61 17.90
N GLU A 119 -1.48 -23.69 17.86
CA GLU A 119 -2.88 -23.70 18.29
C GLU A 119 -3.04 -24.54 19.56
N GLN A 120 -3.74 -24.03 20.55
CA GLN A 120 -4.10 -24.72 21.79
C GLN A 120 -5.57 -24.49 22.09
N SER A 121 -6.33 -25.56 22.29
CA SER A 121 -7.77 -25.52 22.63
C SER A 121 -8.57 -24.60 21.68
N GLY A 122 -8.28 -24.63 20.37
CA GLY A 122 -8.98 -23.82 19.35
C GLY A 122 -8.57 -22.36 19.29
N ARG A 123 -7.55 -21.93 20.07
CA ARG A 123 -6.97 -20.58 20.08
C ARG A 123 -5.56 -20.61 19.54
N ILE A 124 -5.24 -19.65 18.66
CA ILE A 124 -3.85 -19.40 18.26
C ILE A 124 -3.12 -18.76 19.43
N SER A 125 -2.04 -19.40 19.87
CA SER A 125 -1.23 -19.03 21.04
C SER A 125 0.22 -18.70 20.68
N GLY A 126 0.53 -18.60 19.37
CA GLY A 126 1.89 -18.30 18.91
C GLY A 126 2.13 -18.76 17.48
N MET A 127 3.39 -18.75 17.09
CA MET A 127 3.84 -19.14 15.77
C MET A 127 5.21 -19.81 15.81
N ARG A 128 5.52 -20.59 14.76
CA ARG A 128 6.86 -21.09 14.47
C ARG A 128 7.46 -20.26 13.34
N ALA A 129 8.73 -19.97 13.44
CA ALA A 129 9.45 -19.28 12.39
C ALA A 129 10.82 -19.91 12.17
N LYS A 130 11.25 -19.91 10.91
CA LYS A 130 12.61 -20.28 10.51
C LYS A 130 13.46 -19.02 10.48
N THR A 131 14.60 -19.07 11.15
CA THR A 131 15.62 -18.02 11.19
C THR A 131 16.96 -18.58 10.71
N PRO A 132 17.97 -17.75 10.45
CA PRO A 132 19.34 -18.23 10.15
C PRO A 132 19.92 -19.14 11.24
N ASP A 133 19.53 -18.92 12.51
CA ASP A 133 20.01 -19.68 13.67
C ASP A 133 19.19 -20.96 13.94
N GLY A 134 18.17 -21.24 13.13
CA GLY A 134 17.29 -22.40 13.27
C GLY A 134 15.82 -22.06 13.43
N GLU A 135 15.00 -23.06 13.76
CA GLU A 135 13.58 -22.84 14.05
C GLU A 135 13.38 -22.29 15.46
N ILE A 136 12.46 -21.33 15.58
CA ILE A 136 12.04 -20.76 16.86
C ILE A 136 10.54 -20.92 17.06
N GLU A 137 10.11 -21.07 18.30
CA GLU A 137 8.72 -20.95 18.72
C GLU A 137 8.52 -19.64 19.47
N VAL A 138 7.51 -18.88 19.05
CA VAL A 138 7.11 -17.62 19.69
C VAL A 138 5.72 -17.81 20.27
N ARG A 139 5.57 -17.61 21.58
CA ARG A 139 4.28 -17.59 22.27
C ARG A 139 3.79 -16.16 22.38
N ALA A 140 2.49 -15.92 22.14
CA ALA A 140 1.89 -14.60 22.17
C ALA A 140 0.42 -14.65 22.57
N ASP A 141 -0.05 -13.63 23.26
CA ASP A 141 -1.47 -13.44 23.59
C ASP A 141 -2.31 -13.16 22.33
N LEU A 142 -1.67 -12.54 21.31
CA LEU A 142 -2.25 -12.28 20.01
C LEU A 142 -1.18 -12.39 18.90
N VAL A 143 -1.49 -13.13 17.86
CA VAL A 143 -0.75 -13.14 16.59
C VAL A 143 -1.42 -12.20 15.61
N VAL A 144 -0.64 -11.36 14.91
CA VAL A 144 -1.16 -10.47 13.87
C VAL A 144 -0.53 -10.80 12.53
N GLY A 145 -1.35 -11.24 11.57
CA GLY A 145 -0.98 -11.43 10.16
C GLY A 145 -1.02 -10.10 9.41
N ALA A 146 0.15 -9.61 9.01
CA ALA A 146 0.31 -8.40 8.18
C ALA A 146 1.30 -8.65 7.03
N ASP A 147 1.37 -9.90 6.56
CA ASP A 147 2.35 -10.48 5.64
C ASP A 147 1.94 -10.36 4.16
N GLY A 148 0.94 -9.51 3.87
CA GLY A 148 0.62 -9.06 2.52
C GLY A 148 -0.37 -9.98 1.78
N ARG A 149 -0.54 -9.71 0.48
CA ARG A 149 -1.58 -10.31 -0.39
C ARG A 149 -1.48 -11.82 -0.61
N SER A 150 -0.35 -12.41 -0.26
CA SER A 150 -0.13 -13.87 -0.29
C SER A 150 0.21 -14.35 1.11
N SER A 151 -0.61 -13.93 2.09
CA SER A 151 -0.40 -14.20 3.50
C SER A 151 -0.31 -15.69 3.81
N SER A 152 0.84 -16.12 4.27
CA SER A 152 1.05 -17.47 4.78
C SER A 152 0.33 -17.68 6.12
N VAL A 153 0.17 -16.61 6.90
CA VAL A 153 -0.57 -16.64 8.17
C VAL A 153 -2.05 -16.94 7.93
N CYS A 154 -2.68 -16.24 6.95
CA CYS A 154 -4.08 -16.48 6.59
C CYS A 154 -4.29 -17.92 6.06
N GLU A 155 -3.39 -18.42 5.22
CA GLU A 155 -3.43 -19.77 4.68
C GLU A 155 -3.37 -20.81 5.81
N LYS A 156 -2.36 -20.68 6.70
CA LYS A 156 -2.18 -21.57 7.84
C LYS A 156 -3.33 -21.51 8.84
N ALA A 157 -3.95 -20.34 8.99
CA ALA A 157 -5.14 -20.15 9.80
C ALA A 157 -6.42 -20.64 9.12
N ARG A 158 -6.37 -21.07 7.85
CA ARG A 158 -7.50 -21.51 7.03
C ARG A 158 -8.62 -20.47 6.93
N LEU A 159 -8.23 -19.19 6.90
CA LEU A 159 -9.17 -18.10 6.68
C LEU A 159 -9.59 -18.04 5.20
N GLN A 160 -10.89 -17.86 4.96
CA GLN A 160 -11.46 -17.86 3.62
C GLN A 160 -11.45 -16.45 3.04
N ALA A 161 -10.93 -16.31 1.83
CA ALA A 161 -10.91 -15.05 1.10
C ALA A 161 -11.91 -15.09 -0.07
N ARG A 162 -12.69 -14.01 -0.20
CA ARG A 162 -13.52 -13.78 -1.38
C ARG A 162 -12.71 -13.04 -2.43
N GLU A 163 -12.53 -13.64 -3.59
CA GLU A 163 -11.86 -13.04 -4.74
C GLU A 163 -12.85 -12.20 -5.54
N PHE A 164 -12.41 -11.00 -5.97
CA PHE A 164 -13.20 -10.10 -6.82
C PHE A 164 -12.66 -10.01 -8.24
N GLY A 165 -11.44 -10.57 -8.48
CA GLY A 165 -10.76 -10.51 -9.76
C GLY A 165 -10.11 -9.15 -10.04
N ALA A 166 -9.35 -9.11 -11.12
CA ALA A 166 -8.80 -7.88 -11.70
C ALA A 166 -8.54 -8.12 -13.19
N PRO A 167 -8.92 -7.18 -14.09
CA PRO A 167 -8.76 -7.36 -15.52
C PRO A 167 -7.33 -7.10 -16.02
N MET A 168 -6.43 -6.71 -15.13
CA MET A 168 -5.10 -6.23 -15.47
C MET A 168 -4.01 -6.79 -14.57
N ASP A 169 -2.78 -6.72 -15.07
CA ASP A 169 -1.53 -6.81 -14.32
C ASP A 169 -0.69 -5.57 -14.60
N VAL A 170 0.38 -5.34 -13.83
CA VAL A 170 1.26 -4.19 -14.02
C VAL A 170 2.70 -4.67 -14.14
N LEU A 171 3.37 -4.25 -15.18
CA LEU A 171 4.80 -4.43 -15.38
C LEU A 171 5.54 -3.22 -14.80
N TRP A 172 6.45 -3.46 -13.87
CA TRP A 172 7.24 -2.43 -13.24
C TRP A 172 8.71 -2.54 -13.65
N PHE A 173 9.34 -1.38 -13.93
CA PHE A 173 10.75 -1.29 -14.28
C PHE A 173 11.29 0.11 -13.96
N ARG A 174 12.62 0.26 -14.00
CA ARG A 174 13.32 1.52 -13.76
C ARG A 174 14.02 1.98 -15.03
N ILE A 175 14.00 3.30 -15.26
CA ILE A 175 14.75 3.96 -16.32
C ILE A 175 15.40 5.19 -15.71
N ARG A 176 16.66 5.45 -16.01
CA ARG A 176 17.36 6.63 -15.52
C ARG A 176 16.64 7.90 -15.96
N ARG A 177 16.56 8.86 -15.06
CA ARG A 177 16.06 10.18 -15.31
C ARG A 177 17.21 11.16 -15.44
N THR A 178 17.10 12.10 -16.38
CA THR A 178 18.04 13.20 -16.59
C THR A 178 17.46 14.53 -16.13
N ALA A 179 18.27 15.57 -16.03
CA ALA A 179 17.80 16.90 -15.67
C ALA A 179 16.89 17.53 -16.74
N GLU A 180 16.98 17.04 -17.98
CA GLU A 180 16.20 17.51 -19.14
C GLU A 180 14.81 16.88 -19.18
N ASP A 181 14.60 15.78 -18.45
CA ASP A 181 13.31 15.11 -18.37
C ASP A 181 12.27 15.94 -17.61
N PRO A 182 10.96 15.76 -17.91
CA PRO A 182 9.89 16.42 -17.18
C PRO A 182 10.01 16.24 -15.67
N ALA A 183 9.76 17.30 -14.90
CA ALA A 183 9.84 17.23 -13.44
C ALA A 183 8.64 16.51 -12.80
N VAL A 184 7.54 16.34 -13.53
CA VAL A 184 6.27 15.84 -13.01
C VAL A 184 6.05 14.36 -13.34
N THR A 185 5.47 13.64 -12.40
CA THR A 185 4.93 12.30 -12.61
C THR A 185 3.92 12.29 -13.76
N MET A 186 4.02 11.31 -14.64
CA MET A 186 3.19 11.18 -15.83
C MET A 186 2.28 9.96 -15.73
N GLY A 187 1.00 10.12 -16.11
CA GLY A 187 0.07 9.02 -16.35
C GLY A 187 -0.52 9.18 -17.76
N ARG A 188 -0.33 8.20 -18.64
CA ARG A 188 -0.85 8.23 -20.01
C ARG A 188 -1.77 7.05 -20.27
N PHE A 189 -2.95 7.35 -20.78
CA PHE A 189 -3.96 6.42 -21.25
C PHE A 189 -4.09 6.58 -22.75
N ASP A 190 -3.80 5.54 -23.49
CA ASP A 190 -3.90 5.50 -24.94
C ASP A 190 -4.53 4.18 -25.38
N ALA A 191 -5.00 4.07 -26.61
CA ALA A 191 -5.63 2.85 -27.16
C ALA A 191 -4.80 1.60 -26.88
N GLY A 192 -5.36 0.68 -26.13
CA GLY A 192 -4.73 -0.58 -25.72
C GLY A 192 -3.59 -0.46 -24.69
N ARG A 193 -3.31 0.74 -24.14
CA ARG A 193 -2.10 0.98 -23.33
C ARG A 193 -2.33 1.96 -22.20
N ILE A 194 -1.78 1.64 -21.03
CA ILE A 194 -1.70 2.58 -19.90
C ILE A 194 -0.26 2.57 -19.39
N PHE A 195 0.33 3.75 -19.30
CA PHE A 195 1.69 3.94 -18.83
C PHE A 195 1.75 4.98 -17.72
N ILE A 196 2.51 4.68 -16.70
CA ILE A 196 2.74 5.57 -15.54
C ILE A 196 4.23 5.70 -15.35
N ALA A 197 4.74 6.92 -15.22
CA ALA A 197 6.12 7.19 -14.86
C ALA A 197 6.14 8.07 -13.60
N LEU A 198 6.62 7.50 -12.50
CA LEU A 198 6.78 8.18 -11.22
C LEU A 198 8.20 8.73 -11.15
N ASN A 199 8.31 10.03 -10.99
CA ASN A 199 9.60 10.68 -10.81
C ASN A 199 10.17 10.32 -9.42
N ARG A 200 11.42 9.78 -9.37
CA ARG A 200 12.13 9.39 -8.13
C ARG A 200 13.42 10.19 -7.93
N GLY A 201 13.55 11.32 -8.63
CA GLY A 201 14.76 12.15 -8.62
C GLY A 201 15.69 11.77 -9.75
N ASP A 202 16.49 10.75 -9.58
CA ASP A 202 17.50 10.24 -10.51
C ASP A 202 17.00 9.13 -11.45
N TYR A 203 15.82 8.56 -11.20
CA TYR A 203 15.21 7.57 -12.07
C TYR A 203 13.69 7.73 -12.18
N TRP A 204 13.15 7.19 -13.25
CA TRP A 204 11.73 6.95 -13.44
C TRP A 204 11.37 5.55 -12.97
N GLN A 205 10.43 5.45 -12.04
CA GLN A 205 9.74 4.20 -11.76
C GLN A 205 8.57 4.08 -12.71
N CYS A 206 8.68 3.17 -13.67
CA CYS A 206 7.72 3.00 -14.75
C CYS A 206 6.78 1.84 -14.47
N GLY A 207 5.48 2.07 -14.66
CA GLY A 207 4.42 1.07 -14.62
C GLY A 207 3.73 0.96 -15.99
N TYR A 208 3.75 -0.22 -16.59
CA TYR A 208 3.04 -0.50 -17.84
C TYR A 208 1.91 -1.49 -17.53
N VAL A 209 0.68 -1.06 -17.73
CA VAL A 209 -0.51 -1.88 -17.42
C VAL A 209 -0.82 -2.75 -18.63
N ILE A 210 -1.02 -4.03 -18.38
CA ILE A 210 -1.34 -5.04 -19.37
C ILE A 210 -2.65 -5.76 -19.00
N ALA A 211 -3.30 -6.38 -19.97
CA ALA A 211 -4.42 -7.25 -19.66
C ALA A 211 -3.94 -8.48 -18.85
N LYS A 212 -4.83 -8.98 -18.01
CA LYS A 212 -4.53 -10.07 -17.09
C LYS A 212 -3.93 -11.28 -17.79
N GLY A 213 -2.75 -11.72 -17.32
CA GLY A 213 -2.08 -12.92 -17.82
C GLY A 213 -1.30 -12.76 -19.14
N GLN A 214 -1.24 -11.56 -19.74
CA GLN A 214 -0.55 -11.34 -21.02
C GLN A 214 0.99 -11.33 -20.92
N PHE A 215 1.56 -11.27 -19.72
CA PHE A 215 3.01 -11.08 -19.57
C PHE A 215 3.85 -12.16 -20.27
N GLU A 216 3.49 -13.43 -20.15
CA GLU A 216 4.25 -14.53 -20.77
C GLU A 216 4.23 -14.47 -22.29
N GLU A 217 3.14 -14.00 -22.89
CA GLU A 217 3.06 -13.79 -24.34
C GLU A 217 3.93 -12.62 -24.78
N MET A 218 3.90 -11.50 -24.04
CA MET A 218 4.76 -10.34 -24.28
C MET A 218 6.24 -10.69 -24.15
N ARG A 219 6.60 -11.50 -23.16
CA ARG A 219 7.97 -11.95 -22.92
C ARG A 219 8.56 -12.80 -24.05
N ARG A 220 7.72 -13.45 -24.86
CA ARG A 220 8.14 -14.17 -26.06
C ARG A 220 8.47 -13.26 -27.24
N GLN A 221 8.02 -12.01 -27.20
CA GLN A 221 8.34 -11.01 -28.20
C GLN A 221 9.70 -10.39 -27.94
N ASP A 222 10.26 -9.75 -28.99
CA ASP A 222 11.48 -8.99 -28.84
C ASP A 222 11.30 -7.81 -27.88
N LEU A 223 12.29 -7.63 -27.00
CA LEU A 223 12.31 -6.53 -26.03
C LEU A 223 12.27 -5.16 -26.72
N ASP A 224 12.84 -5.04 -27.92
CA ASP A 224 12.82 -3.79 -28.69
C ASP A 224 11.39 -3.39 -29.11
N THR A 225 10.51 -4.35 -29.34
CA THR A 225 9.08 -4.09 -29.56
C THR A 225 8.44 -3.45 -28.33
N PHE A 226 8.78 -3.94 -27.14
CA PHE A 226 8.31 -3.37 -25.88
C PHE A 226 8.90 -1.98 -25.60
N ARG A 227 10.20 -1.80 -25.84
CA ARG A 227 10.87 -0.49 -25.74
C ARG A 227 10.23 0.54 -26.67
N ALA A 228 9.98 0.18 -27.93
CA ALA A 228 9.33 1.07 -28.90
C ALA A 228 7.89 1.45 -28.47
N ALA A 229 7.15 0.51 -27.87
CA ALA A 229 5.82 0.78 -27.32
C ALA A 229 5.85 1.79 -26.16
N ILE A 230 6.88 1.73 -25.30
CA ILE A 230 7.07 2.68 -24.19
C ILE A 230 7.44 4.07 -24.73
N VAL A 231 8.39 4.15 -25.67
CA VAL A 231 8.82 5.43 -26.25
C VAL A 231 7.66 6.13 -26.95
N LYS A 232 6.76 5.40 -27.60
CA LYS A 232 5.55 5.97 -28.20
C LYS A 232 4.65 6.65 -27.17
N LEU A 233 4.56 6.10 -25.95
CA LEU A 233 3.78 6.67 -24.84
C LEU A 233 4.51 7.79 -24.10
N ALA A 234 5.81 7.68 -23.98
CA ALA A 234 6.68 8.61 -23.26
C ALA A 234 7.95 8.93 -24.10
N PRO A 235 7.86 9.85 -25.09
CA PRO A 235 8.99 10.17 -25.97
C PRO A 235 10.23 10.70 -25.22
N CYS A 236 10.06 11.28 -24.04
CA CYS A 236 11.17 11.72 -23.20
C CYS A 236 12.08 10.58 -22.72
N LEU A 237 11.63 9.32 -22.80
CA LEU A 237 12.42 8.17 -22.42
C LEU A 237 13.26 7.59 -23.57
N GLN A 238 13.21 8.19 -24.78
CA GLN A 238 13.85 7.67 -25.98
C GLN A 238 15.34 7.41 -25.78
N ASP A 239 16.05 8.33 -25.14
CA ASP A 239 17.49 8.24 -24.95
C ASP A 239 17.92 7.28 -23.84
N SER A 240 17.02 7.02 -22.87
CA SER A 240 17.30 6.18 -21.71
C SER A 240 16.67 4.78 -21.79
N ILE A 241 15.75 4.53 -22.74
CA ILE A 241 14.98 3.27 -22.80
C ILE A 241 15.85 2.03 -22.98
N HIS A 242 17.04 2.18 -23.59
CA HIS A 242 18.00 1.08 -23.79
C HIS A 242 18.60 0.54 -22.49
N GLU A 243 18.46 1.28 -21.37
CA GLU A 243 18.85 0.80 -20.03
C GLU A 243 17.98 -0.38 -19.55
N LEU A 244 16.80 -0.56 -20.10
CA LEU A 244 15.99 -1.78 -19.95
C LEU A 244 16.63 -2.87 -20.81
N ARG A 245 17.57 -3.64 -20.25
CA ARG A 245 18.46 -4.56 -21.01
C ARG A 245 17.85 -5.92 -21.28
N ALA A 246 17.04 -6.40 -20.34
CA ALA A 246 16.45 -7.74 -20.42
C ALA A 246 15.03 -7.75 -19.84
N TRP A 247 14.26 -8.77 -20.17
CA TRP A 247 12.96 -9.00 -19.54
C TRP A 247 13.05 -9.21 -18.02
N ASP A 248 14.21 -9.60 -17.52
CA ASP A 248 14.46 -9.74 -16.07
C ASP A 248 14.51 -8.40 -15.32
N ASP A 249 14.70 -7.29 -16.03
CA ASP A 249 14.58 -5.93 -15.48
C ASP A 249 13.11 -5.52 -15.28
N VAL A 250 12.18 -6.27 -15.91
CA VAL A 250 10.72 -6.04 -15.83
C VAL A 250 10.11 -6.96 -14.79
N LYS A 251 9.52 -6.37 -13.75
CA LYS A 251 8.88 -7.13 -12.66
C LYS A 251 7.37 -7.14 -12.81
N LEU A 252 6.79 -8.33 -12.81
CA LEU A 252 5.34 -8.51 -12.87
C LEU A 252 4.71 -8.29 -11.50
N LEU A 253 3.80 -7.34 -11.40
CA LEU A 253 2.85 -7.25 -10.31
C LEU A 253 1.53 -7.90 -10.74
N THR A 254 1.30 -9.12 -10.28
CA THR A 254 0.00 -9.78 -10.44
C THR A 254 -1.02 -9.09 -9.54
N VAL A 255 -1.99 -8.42 -10.17
CA VAL A 255 -3.05 -7.70 -9.44
C VAL A 255 -4.07 -8.69 -8.92
N ARG A 256 -4.33 -8.62 -7.62
CA ARG A 256 -5.38 -9.38 -6.94
C ARG A 256 -6.21 -8.41 -6.09
N VAL A 257 -7.52 -8.60 -6.12
CA VAL A 257 -8.45 -7.87 -5.25
C VAL A 257 -9.27 -8.93 -4.53
N ASN A 258 -9.05 -9.03 -3.24
CA ASN A 258 -9.79 -9.98 -2.39
C ASN A 258 -10.05 -9.41 -1.01
N ARG A 259 -10.83 -10.10 -0.23
CA ARG A 259 -11.09 -9.77 1.18
C ARG A 259 -11.46 -11.03 1.92
N LEU A 260 -10.90 -11.22 3.12
CA LEU A 260 -11.31 -12.26 4.05
C LEU A 260 -12.77 -12.08 4.45
N ASP A 261 -13.53 -13.17 4.60
CA ASP A 261 -14.87 -13.13 5.16
C ASP A 261 -14.82 -12.86 6.68
N GLU A 262 -13.89 -13.50 7.39
CA GLU A 262 -13.53 -13.19 8.77
C GLU A 262 -12.04 -12.86 8.84
N TRP A 263 -11.69 -11.70 9.45
CA TRP A 263 -10.30 -11.24 9.56
C TRP A 263 -9.56 -11.82 10.75
N PHE A 264 -10.23 -12.63 11.55
CA PHE A 264 -9.72 -13.10 12.83
C PHE A 264 -10.15 -14.54 13.14
N ARG A 265 -9.41 -15.15 14.05
CA ARG A 265 -9.75 -16.32 14.83
C ARG A 265 -9.38 -16.06 16.30
N PRO A 266 -9.83 -16.88 17.27
CA PRO A 266 -9.33 -16.74 18.63
C PRO A 266 -7.81 -16.69 18.67
N GLY A 267 -7.24 -15.59 19.18
CA GLY A 267 -5.79 -15.35 19.26
C GLY A 267 -5.10 -14.94 17.95
N LEU A 268 -5.84 -14.67 16.88
CA LEU A 268 -5.29 -14.24 15.60
C LEU A 268 -6.12 -13.10 14.99
N LEU A 269 -5.45 -12.09 14.45
CA LEU A 269 -6.02 -11.00 13.64
C LEU A 269 -5.21 -10.85 12.35
N CYS A 270 -5.86 -10.68 11.20
CA CYS A 270 -5.23 -10.26 9.95
C CYS A 270 -5.62 -8.83 9.62
N ILE A 271 -4.64 -8.02 9.13
CA ILE A 271 -4.84 -6.61 8.75
C ILE A 271 -4.12 -6.28 7.43
N GLY A 272 -4.51 -5.17 6.82
CA GLY A 272 -3.92 -4.69 5.57
C GLY A 272 -4.12 -5.70 4.42
N ASP A 273 -3.13 -5.81 3.53
CA ASP A 273 -3.22 -6.70 2.35
C ASP A 273 -3.40 -8.19 2.71
N ALA A 274 -3.08 -8.61 3.93
CA ALA A 274 -3.37 -9.96 4.42
C ALA A 274 -4.88 -10.18 4.62
N ALA A 275 -5.60 -9.16 5.06
CA ALA A 275 -7.05 -9.23 5.23
C ALA A 275 -7.83 -8.82 3.96
N HIS A 276 -7.29 -7.89 3.17
CA HIS A 276 -7.98 -7.29 2.02
C HIS A 276 -7.00 -6.74 0.99
N ALA A 277 -6.54 -7.56 0.09
CA ALA A 277 -5.69 -7.12 -1.01
C ALA A 277 -6.43 -6.11 -1.92
N MET A 278 -5.74 -5.03 -2.25
CA MET A 278 -6.27 -3.90 -3.00
C MET A 278 -5.70 -3.84 -4.42
N SER A 279 -6.49 -3.25 -5.33
CA SER A 279 -5.99 -2.80 -6.62
C SER A 279 -4.91 -1.72 -6.45
N PRO A 280 -3.90 -1.64 -7.35
CA PRO A 280 -2.94 -0.54 -7.34
C PRO A 280 -3.56 0.81 -7.73
N VAL A 281 -4.80 0.83 -8.21
CA VAL A 281 -5.51 2.06 -8.60
C VAL A 281 -5.61 3.03 -7.43
N GLY A 282 -5.05 4.23 -7.64
CA GLY A 282 -5.02 5.31 -6.64
C GLY A 282 -3.95 5.15 -5.56
N GLY A 283 -3.18 4.05 -5.52
CA GLY A 283 -2.11 3.83 -4.55
C GLY A 283 -2.57 3.73 -3.08
N VAL A 284 -3.83 3.38 -2.82
CA VAL A 284 -4.46 3.51 -1.48
C VAL A 284 -4.21 2.34 -0.53
N GLY A 285 -3.61 1.22 -0.99
CA GLY A 285 -3.46 0.00 -0.20
C GLY A 285 -2.70 0.20 1.11
N ILE A 286 -1.53 0.85 1.05
CA ILE A 286 -0.71 1.13 2.24
C ILE A 286 -1.47 2.01 3.25
N ASN A 287 -2.27 2.97 2.78
CA ASN A 287 -3.00 3.86 3.66
C ASN A 287 -4.13 3.13 4.40
N LEU A 288 -4.82 2.18 3.75
CA LEU A 288 -5.78 1.34 4.44
C LEU A 288 -5.09 0.45 5.48
N ALA A 289 -3.93 -0.13 5.16
CA ALA A 289 -3.16 -0.95 6.11
C ALA A 289 -2.71 -0.14 7.34
N ILE A 290 -2.30 1.13 7.15
CA ILE A 290 -1.97 2.04 8.26
C ILE A 290 -3.22 2.36 9.08
N GLN A 291 -4.36 2.61 8.44
CA GLN A 291 -5.63 2.86 9.12
C GLN A 291 -6.08 1.63 9.95
N ASP A 292 -5.86 0.41 9.43
CA ASP A 292 -6.15 -0.82 10.19
C ASP A 292 -5.22 -0.94 11.40
N ALA A 293 -3.94 -0.60 11.24
CA ALA A 293 -2.97 -0.59 12.34
C ALA A 293 -3.39 0.39 13.45
N VAL A 294 -3.82 1.60 13.08
CA VAL A 294 -4.30 2.62 14.04
C VAL A 294 -5.57 2.16 14.75
N ALA A 295 -6.56 1.62 14.00
CA ALA A 295 -7.79 1.09 14.57
C ALA A 295 -7.50 -0.07 15.54
N SER A 296 -6.58 -0.98 15.15
CA SER A 296 -6.17 -2.11 15.97
C SER A 296 -5.46 -1.64 17.25
N ALA A 297 -4.53 -0.70 17.15
CA ALA A 297 -3.85 -0.14 18.31
C ALA A 297 -4.84 0.52 19.28
N ASN A 298 -5.75 1.36 18.77
CA ASN A 298 -6.76 2.05 19.57
C ASN A 298 -7.66 1.09 20.37
N LEU A 299 -7.97 -0.09 19.81
CA LEU A 299 -8.89 -1.06 20.42
C LEU A 299 -8.18 -2.12 21.25
N LEU A 300 -6.91 -2.43 20.94
CA LEU A 300 -6.22 -3.58 21.53
C LEU A 300 -5.18 -3.23 22.60
N PHE A 301 -4.68 -1.98 22.69
CA PHE A 301 -3.57 -1.70 23.60
C PHE A 301 -3.89 -2.05 25.05
N LYS A 302 -5.09 -1.71 25.56
CA LYS A 302 -5.51 -2.06 26.91
C LYS A 302 -5.74 -3.56 27.11
N PRO A 303 -6.58 -4.25 26.26
CA PRO A 303 -6.73 -5.71 26.36
C PRO A 303 -5.42 -6.47 26.30
N LEU A 304 -4.41 -5.98 25.54
CA LEU A 304 -3.07 -6.58 25.48
C LEU A 304 -2.26 -6.34 26.75
N GLN A 305 -2.28 -5.11 27.31
CA GLN A 305 -1.66 -4.82 28.60
C GLN A 305 -2.24 -5.70 29.74
N GLU A 306 -3.54 -5.94 29.71
CA GLU A 306 -4.28 -6.76 30.67
C GLU A 306 -4.22 -8.25 30.36
N LYS A 307 -3.65 -8.66 29.20
CA LYS A 307 -3.61 -10.05 28.68
C LYS A 307 -5.00 -10.68 28.54
N GLN A 308 -6.00 -9.86 28.19
CA GLN A 308 -7.42 -10.25 28.14
C GLN A 308 -8.06 -10.00 26.77
N VAL A 309 -7.31 -10.21 25.68
CA VAL A 309 -7.84 -10.05 24.32
C VAL A 309 -8.91 -11.08 24.05
N THR A 310 -10.12 -10.61 23.77
CA THR A 310 -11.30 -11.42 23.45
C THR A 310 -11.56 -11.47 21.94
N ILE A 311 -12.40 -12.41 21.52
CA ILE A 311 -12.82 -12.50 20.12
C ILE A 311 -13.70 -11.29 19.73
N ASP A 312 -14.41 -10.69 20.67
CA ASP A 312 -15.23 -9.51 20.42
C ASP A 312 -14.38 -8.26 20.16
N ASP A 313 -13.22 -8.15 20.80
CA ASP A 313 -12.27 -7.07 20.49
C ASP A 313 -11.78 -7.16 19.03
N LEU A 314 -11.47 -8.38 18.57
CA LEU A 314 -11.07 -8.63 17.18
C LEU A 314 -12.21 -8.35 16.19
N ARG A 315 -13.42 -8.77 16.52
CA ARG A 315 -14.63 -8.51 15.73
C ARG A 315 -14.91 -7.01 15.61
N ARG A 316 -14.69 -6.23 16.65
CA ARG A 316 -14.85 -4.76 16.62
C ARG A 316 -13.90 -4.10 15.62
N ILE A 317 -12.67 -4.60 15.47
CA ILE A 317 -11.72 -4.09 14.49
C ILE A 317 -12.24 -4.33 13.07
N GLN A 318 -12.64 -5.55 12.74
CA GLN A 318 -13.22 -5.87 11.44
C GLN A 318 -14.46 -5.00 11.16
N THR A 319 -15.42 -4.94 12.09
CA THR A 319 -16.63 -4.13 11.94
C THR A 319 -16.32 -2.66 11.66
N ARG A 320 -15.28 -2.13 12.30
CA ARG A 320 -14.85 -0.74 12.11
C ARG A 320 -14.21 -0.51 10.75
N ARG A 321 -13.40 -1.46 10.26
CA ARG A 321 -12.56 -1.31 9.07
C ARG A 321 -13.16 -1.90 7.80
N GLU A 322 -14.13 -2.82 7.92
CA GLU A 322 -14.72 -3.47 6.75
C GLU A 322 -15.46 -2.51 5.82
N LEU A 323 -16.24 -1.56 6.34
CA LEU A 323 -16.97 -0.60 5.51
C LEU A 323 -16.03 0.27 4.64
N PRO A 324 -15.00 0.96 5.19
CA PRO A 324 -14.01 1.67 4.37
C PRO A 324 -13.37 0.79 3.31
N THR A 325 -12.99 -0.42 3.67
CA THR A 325 -12.38 -1.42 2.78
C THR A 325 -13.31 -1.77 1.62
N ARG A 326 -14.57 -2.13 1.93
CA ARG A 326 -15.59 -2.49 0.91
C ARG A 326 -15.87 -1.36 -0.06
N VAL A 327 -16.01 -0.12 0.44
CA VAL A 327 -16.28 1.05 -0.40
C VAL A 327 -15.08 1.33 -1.31
N THR A 328 -13.88 1.30 -0.77
CA THR A 328 -12.65 1.53 -1.56
C THR A 328 -12.50 0.45 -2.64
N GLN A 329 -12.65 -0.83 -2.32
CA GLN A 329 -12.60 -1.91 -3.30
C GLN A 329 -13.67 -1.75 -4.39
N LYS A 330 -14.92 -1.40 -4.04
CA LYS A 330 -15.97 -1.16 -5.03
C LYS A 330 -15.64 -0.01 -5.99
N LEU A 331 -15.06 1.08 -5.47
CA LEU A 331 -14.62 2.20 -6.31
C LEU A 331 -13.47 1.79 -7.23
N GLN A 332 -12.50 1.05 -6.72
CA GLN A 332 -11.39 0.53 -7.53
C GLN A 332 -11.86 -0.42 -8.63
N LEU A 333 -12.74 -1.36 -8.31
CA LEU A 333 -13.34 -2.27 -9.30
C LEU A 333 -14.14 -1.49 -10.35
N ALA A 334 -14.91 -0.48 -9.96
CA ALA A 334 -15.63 0.36 -10.91
C ALA A 334 -14.68 1.11 -11.86
N VAL A 335 -13.53 1.58 -11.39
CA VAL A 335 -12.50 2.20 -12.25
C VAL A 335 -11.85 1.16 -13.17
N GLN A 336 -11.56 -0.03 -12.64
CA GLN A 336 -11.01 -1.13 -13.43
C GLN A 336 -11.94 -1.55 -14.56
N ASP A 337 -13.23 -1.73 -14.27
CA ASP A 337 -14.19 -2.27 -15.24
C ASP A 337 -14.65 -1.21 -16.24
N ARG A 338 -14.78 0.07 -15.82
CA ARG A 338 -15.34 1.14 -16.64
C ARG A 338 -14.31 2.03 -17.35
N ILE A 339 -13.04 2.00 -16.91
CA ILE A 339 -11.97 2.82 -17.47
C ILE A 339 -10.83 1.95 -17.95
N ILE A 340 -10.23 1.14 -17.07
CA ILE A 340 -9.00 0.41 -17.39
C ILE A 340 -9.25 -0.72 -18.39
N ALA A 341 -10.23 -1.58 -18.15
CA ALA A 341 -10.51 -2.71 -19.03
C ALA A 341 -10.89 -2.25 -20.46
N PRO A 342 -11.79 -1.26 -20.66
CA PRO A 342 -12.05 -0.70 -21.98
C PRO A 342 -10.80 -0.13 -22.64
N VAL A 343 -9.99 0.67 -21.91
CA VAL A 343 -8.74 1.23 -22.44
C VAL A 343 -7.80 0.14 -22.95
N LEU A 344 -7.66 -0.97 -22.22
CA LEU A 344 -6.76 -2.07 -22.60
C LEU A 344 -7.24 -2.90 -23.79
N THR A 345 -8.56 -2.90 -24.08
CA THR A 345 -9.16 -3.66 -25.18
C THR A 345 -9.44 -2.83 -26.42
N ASP A 346 -9.47 -1.49 -26.28
CA ASP A 346 -9.80 -0.60 -27.38
C ASP A 346 -8.60 -0.41 -28.32
N THR A 347 -8.88 -0.40 -29.62
CA THR A 347 -7.88 -0.15 -30.68
C THR A 347 -8.05 1.23 -31.33
N GLN A 348 -9.09 1.96 -30.94
CA GLN A 348 -9.38 3.29 -31.47
C GLN A 348 -8.91 4.41 -30.52
N PRO A 349 -8.72 5.65 -31.02
CA PRO A 349 -8.38 6.78 -30.17
C PRO A 349 -9.39 6.92 -29.02
N LEU A 350 -8.88 7.01 -27.79
CA LEU A 350 -9.70 7.04 -26.59
C LEU A 350 -10.44 8.36 -26.46
N GLU A 351 -11.76 8.29 -26.36
CA GLU A 351 -12.54 9.40 -25.82
C GLU A 351 -12.58 9.31 -24.28
N PRO A 352 -12.20 10.40 -23.58
CA PRO A 352 -12.29 10.41 -22.12
C PRO A 352 -13.72 10.16 -21.64
N PRO A 353 -13.96 9.26 -20.67
CA PRO A 353 -15.27 9.03 -20.09
C PRO A 353 -15.93 10.34 -19.60
N LEU A 354 -17.27 10.40 -19.61
CA LEU A 354 -18.01 11.61 -19.23
C LEU A 354 -17.57 12.16 -17.86
N ALA A 355 -17.34 11.29 -16.88
CA ALA A 355 -16.84 11.68 -15.55
C ALA A 355 -15.49 12.40 -15.64
N VAL A 356 -14.56 11.93 -16.48
CA VAL A 356 -13.25 12.55 -16.73
C VAL A 356 -13.41 13.91 -17.42
N ARG A 357 -14.32 14.01 -18.39
CA ARG A 357 -14.62 15.29 -19.07
C ARG A 357 -15.23 16.31 -18.10
N LEU A 358 -16.07 15.89 -17.15
CA LEU A 358 -16.62 16.75 -16.10
C LEU A 358 -15.53 17.26 -15.15
N LEU A 359 -14.59 16.41 -14.75
CA LEU A 359 -13.42 16.82 -13.93
C LEU A 359 -12.54 17.83 -14.68
N ALA A 360 -12.37 17.67 -15.99
CA ALA A 360 -11.63 18.63 -16.81
C ALA A 360 -12.34 19.98 -16.84
N ARG A 361 -13.67 19.99 -17.07
CA ARG A 361 -14.49 21.20 -17.26
C ARG A 361 -14.76 21.97 -15.97
N PHE A 362 -14.87 21.27 -14.82
CA PHE A 362 -15.23 21.84 -13.53
C PHE A 362 -14.21 21.49 -12.46
N PRO A 363 -13.18 22.33 -12.20
CA PRO A 363 -12.09 22.05 -11.25
C PRO A 363 -12.56 21.72 -9.83
N PHE A 364 -13.71 22.26 -9.41
CA PHE A 364 -14.27 22.00 -8.07
C PHE A 364 -14.49 20.50 -7.81
N PHE A 365 -14.90 19.73 -8.83
CA PHE A 365 -15.14 18.29 -8.67
C PHE A 365 -13.86 17.48 -8.45
N ARG A 366 -12.65 18.00 -8.73
CA ARG A 366 -11.35 17.37 -8.47
C ARG A 366 -11.09 17.12 -6.98
N ARG A 367 -11.82 17.84 -6.11
CA ARG A 367 -11.78 17.65 -4.65
C ARG A 367 -12.39 16.32 -4.19
N ILE A 368 -13.35 15.77 -4.96
CA ILE A 368 -14.00 14.49 -4.64
C ILE A 368 -13.01 13.33 -4.74
N PRO A 369 -12.36 13.06 -5.89
CA PRO A 369 -11.34 12.02 -5.95
C PRO A 369 -10.15 12.32 -5.04
N ALA A 370 -9.75 13.59 -4.86
CA ALA A 370 -8.70 13.95 -3.90
C ALA A 370 -9.05 13.54 -2.47
N ARG A 371 -10.29 13.77 -2.02
CA ARG A 371 -10.74 13.33 -0.69
C ARG A 371 -10.77 11.81 -0.57
N VAL A 372 -11.30 11.11 -1.57
CA VAL A 372 -11.39 9.64 -1.57
C VAL A 372 -10.01 9.00 -1.54
N ILE A 373 -9.08 9.51 -2.35
CA ILE A 373 -7.70 9.00 -2.44
C ILE A 373 -6.88 9.46 -1.23
N GLY A 374 -6.88 10.75 -0.91
CA GLY A 374 -5.98 11.35 0.08
C GLY A 374 -6.38 11.10 1.53
N VAL A 375 -7.69 11.14 1.83
CA VAL A 375 -8.21 10.97 3.19
C VAL A 375 -8.83 9.59 3.38
N GLY A 376 -9.49 9.10 2.35
CA GLY A 376 -10.21 7.83 2.39
C GLY A 376 -11.62 7.96 2.97
N ILE A 377 -12.26 6.80 3.12
CA ILE A 377 -13.59 6.66 3.70
C ILE A 377 -13.42 6.35 5.19
N ARG A 378 -13.96 7.20 6.05
CA ARG A 378 -13.91 7.05 7.51
C ARG A 378 -12.46 6.88 8.01
N PRO A 379 -11.62 7.93 7.90
CA PRO A 379 -10.22 7.87 8.34
C PRO A 379 -10.10 7.57 9.84
N GLU A 380 -9.02 6.91 10.21
CA GLU A 380 -8.67 6.64 11.61
C GLU A 380 -7.74 7.73 12.13
N HIS A 381 -7.88 8.02 13.40
CA HIS A 381 -7.02 8.91 14.18
C HIS A 381 -6.52 8.18 15.42
N VAL A 382 -5.35 8.56 15.90
CA VAL A 382 -4.82 8.02 17.16
C VAL A 382 -5.70 8.52 18.31
N SER A 383 -6.28 7.61 19.08
CA SER A 383 -7.22 7.99 20.15
C SER A 383 -6.51 8.76 21.25
N ALA A 384 -7.23 9.69 21.89
CA ALA A 384 -6.71 10.44 23.03
C ALA A 384 -6.28 9.51 24.19
N GLU A 385 -6.90 8.34 24.28
CA GLU A 385 -6.60 7.34 25.29
C GLU A 385 -5.25 6.65 25.00
N LEU A 386 -5.00 6.27 23.74
CA LEU A 386 -3.73 5.71 23.31
C LEU A 386 -2.60 6.76 23.43
N LEU A 387 -2.86 8.03 23.06
CA LEU A 387 -1.88 9.12 23.22
C LEU A 387 -1.49 9.34 24.69
N ARG A 388 -2.43 9.21 25.62
CA ARG A 388 -2.12 9.28 27.07
C ARG A 388 -1.27 8.11 27.53
N ALA A 389 -1.53 6.90 27.02
CA ALA A 389 -0.72 5.73 27.36
C ALA A 389 0.75 5.90 26.91
N PHE A 390 1.04 6.61 25.83
CA PHE A 390 2.40 6.93 25.39
C PHE A 390 3.19 7.77 26.41
N GLY A 391 2.50 8.62 27.19
CA GLY A 391 3.13 9.45 28.25
C GLY A 391 3.51 8.63 29.49
N VAL A 392 2.71 7.65 29.84
CA VAL A 392 2.95 6.77 31.00
C VAL A 392 4.12 5.82 30.73
N ALA A 393 4.19 5.24 29.55
CA ALA A 393 5.26 4.29 29.17
C ALA A 393 6.67 4.93 29.07
N ARG A 394 6.76 6.27 28.94
CA ARG A 394 8.05 7.00 28.95
C ARG A 394 8.61 7.23 30.34
N GLN A 395 7.80 7.07 31.39
CA GLN A 395 8.19 7.35 32.79
C GLN A 395 8.53 6.07 33.58
N ALA A 396 8.25 4.90 33.02
CA ALA A 396 8.58 3.58 33.55
C ALA A 396 9.79 2.94 32.81
#